data_590b0c2e2ff6d4f65d6c26034a586973
#
_entry.id   590b0c2e2ff6d4f65d6c26034a586973
#
_cell.length_a   1.000
_cell.length_b   1.000
_cell.length_c   1.000
_cell.angle_alpha   90.00
_cell.angle_beta   90.00
_cell.angle_gamma   90.00
#
_symmetry.space_group_name_H-M   'P 1'
#
loop_
_entity.id
_entity.type
_entity.pdbx_description
1 polymer ?
#
loop_
_entity_poly.entity_id
_entity_poly.type
_entity_poly.pdbx_seq_one_letter_code
_entity_poly.pdbx_strand_id
1 'polypeptide(L)'
;MKIYLATPVNARKEKTLHEKMNGALKSIQMMAKYLKKNFDPEFEPLCSFDIPEVWNYFLGRRKDPPSEPFVMGECVRMVMEADMIVLDDGWECSQGCTVERFVAMQYGKQVKTINSFKLAEQLKTK
;
A
#
# COMPACT_ATOMS: atom_id res chain seq x y z
N MET A 1 -3.74 -13.78 -8.06
CA MET A 1 -2.51 -13.41 -7.35
C MET A 1 -2.81 -12.37 -6.27
N LYS A 2 -2.01 -12.35 -5.23
CA LYS A 2 -2.13 -11.36 -4.16
C LYS A 2 -1.13 -10.23 -4.37
N ILE A 3 -1.60 -8.99 -4.34
CA ILE A 3 -0.75 -7.81 -4.53
C ILE A 3 -0.89 -6.91 -3.30
N TYR A 4 0.24 -6.64 -2.64
CA TYR A 4 0.27 -5.69 -1.54
C TYR A 4 0.44 -4.27 -2.09
N LEU A 5 -0.48 -3.39 -1.72
CA LEU A 5 -0.49 -2.00 -2.16
C LEU A 5 0.09 -1.12 -1.05
N ALA A 6 1.28 -0.59 -1.27
CA ALA A 6 2.01 0.21 -0.30
C ALA A 6 1.88 1.69 -0.64
N THR A 7 1.33 2.48 0.27
CA THR A 7 1.20 3.92 0.11
C THR A 7 1.69 4.63 1.38
N PRO A 8 2.32 5.81 1.24
CA PRO A 8 2.72 6.59 2.41
C PRO A 8 1.52 7.02 3.24
N VAL A 9 1.67 6.99 4.57
CA VAL A 9 0.68 7.54 5.50
C VAL A 9 1.33 8.67 6.30
N ASN A 10 2.30 8.35 7.17
CA ASN A 10 2.91 9.35 8.05
C ASN A 10 3.70 10.43 7.31
N ALA A 11 4.25 10.11 6.15
CA ALA A 11 5.00 11.06 5.31
C ALA A 11 4.10 12.01 4.52
N ARG A 12 2.77 11.84 4.57
CA ARG A 12 1.85 12.71 3.85
C ARG A 12 1.78 14.09 4.50
N LYS A 13 1.40 15.09 3.70
CA LYS A 13 1.42 16.50 4.12
C LYS A 13 0.16 16.95 4.85
N GLU A 14 -0.88 16.14 4.89
CA GLU A 14 -2.11 16.50 5.61
C GLU A 14 -1.80 16.69 7.10
N LYS A 15 -2.63 17.49 7.79
CA LYS A 15 -2.34 17.93 9.16
C LYS A 15 -2.59 16.85 10.22
N THR A 16 -3.67 16.08 10.09
CA THR A 16 -4.04 15.09 11.09
C THR A 16 -3.80 13.68 10.59
N LEU A 17 -3.62 12.74 11.51
CA LEU A 17 -3.48 11.34 11.15
C LEU A 17 -4.70 10.83 10.37
N HIS A 18 -5.90 11.22 10.79
CA HIS A 18 -7.14 10.84 10.11
C HIS A 18 -7.17 11.32 8.66
N GLU A 19 -6.76 12.56 8.43
CA GLU A 19 -6.68 13.10 7.07
C GLU A 19 -5.64 12.37 6.22
N LYS A 20 -4.49 12.05 6.82
CA LYS A 20 -3.45 11.26 6.15
C LYS A 20 -3.96 9.87 5.79
N MET A 21 -4.66 9.21 6.70
CA MET A 21 -5.24 7.89 6.46
C MET A 21 -6.31 7.95 5.36
N ASN A 22 -7.16 8.97 5.38
CA ASN A 22 -8.17 9.13 4.34
C ASN A 22 -7.54 9.30 2.95
N GLY A 23 -6.48 10.10 2.86
CA GLY A 23 -5.74 10.27 1.61
C GLY A 23 -5.07 8.98 1.16
N ALA A 24 -4.47 8.25 2.10
CA ALA A 24 -3.85 6.96 1.81
C ALA A 24 -4.87 5.93 1.31
N LEU A 25 -6.04 5.87 1.93
CA LEU A 25 -7.10 4.95 1.51
C LEU A 25 -7.56 5.26 0.09
N LYS A 26 -7.75 6.54 -0.23
CA LYS A 26 -8.11 6.94 -1.60
C LYS A 26 -7.05 6.54 -2.61
N SER A 27 -5.77 6.71 -2.28
CA SER A 27 -4.67 6.30 -3.14
C SER A 27 -4.66 4.79 -3.38
N ILE A 28 -4.90 4.01 -2.32
CA ILE A 28 -4.99 2.55 -2.43
C ILE A 28 -6.15 2.14 -3.34
N GLN A 29 -7.31 2.78 -3.17
CA GLN A 29 -8.48 2.50 -4.00
C GLN A 29 -8.20 2.82 -5.47
N MET A 30 -7.52 3.91 -5.76
CA MET A 30 -7.13 4.29 -7.12
C MET A 30 -6.13 3.31 -7.71
N MET A 31 -5.13 2.88 -6.93
CA MET A 31 -4.17 1.89 -7.37
C MET A 31 -4.86 0.56 -7.70
N ALA A 32 -5.74 0.09 -6.82
CA ALA A 32 -6.47 -1.16 -7.02
C ALA A 32 -7.34 -1.08 -8.28
N LYS A 33 -8.05 0.01 -8.46
CA LYS A 33 -8.89 0.22 -9.65
C LYS A 33 -8.04 0.21 -10.93
N TYR A 34 -6.91 0.90 -10.91
CA TYR A 34 -6.00 0.94 -12.07
C TYR A 34 -5.48 -0.44 -12.42
N LEU A 35 -5.01 -1.19 -11.41
CA LEU A 35 -4.42 -2.52 -11.63
C LEU A 35 -5.47 -3.54 -12.08
N LYS A 36 -6.69 -3.46 -11.57
CA LYS A 36 -7.78 -4.34 -12.01
C LYS A 36 -8.15 -4.08 -13.46
N LYS A 37 -8.12 -2.82 -13.87
CA LYS A 37 -8.45 -2.45 -15.26
C LYS A 37 -7.32 -2.79 -16.23
N ASN A 38 -6.07 -2.58 -15.84
CA ASN A 38 -4.95 -2.57 -16.80
C ASN A 38 -3.94 -3.70 -16.60
N PHE A 39 -4.04 -4.49 -15.54
CA PHE A 39 -3.08 -5.54 -15.25
C PHE A 39 -3.76 -6.90 -15.03
N ASP A 40 -4.52 -7.06 -13.94
CA ASP A 40 -5.16 -8.33 -13.58
C ASP A 40 -6.48 -8.07 -12.89
N PRO A 41 -7.64 -8.31 -13.56
CA PRO A 41 -8.95 -8.05 -12.97
C PRO A 41 -9.29 -8.94 -11.77
N GLU A 42 -8.56 -10.05 -11.59
CA GLU A 42 -8.84 -11.03 -10.54
C GLU A 42 -7.87 -10.96 -9.36
N PHE A 43 -6.97 -9.97 -9.31
CA PHE A 43 -6.01 -9.92 -8.21
C PHE A 43 -6.70 -9.59 -6.88
N GLU A 44 -6.14 -10.14 -5.80
CA GLU A 44 -6.58 -9.86 -4.43
C GLU A 44 -5.70 -8.75 -3.83
N PRO A 45 -6.27 -7.57 -3.54
CA PRO A 45 -5.48 -6.50 -2.93
C PRO A 45 -5.27 -6.73 -1.43
N LEU A 46 -4.06 -6.43 -0.96
CA LEU A 46 -3.71 -6.42 0.45
C LEU A 46 -3.18 -5.02 0.78
N CYS A 47 -3.51 -4.49 1.94
CA CYS A 47 -3.01 -3.19 2.38
C CYS A 47 -3.12 -3.04 3.91
N SER A 48 -2.54 -1.98 4.45
CA SER A 48 -2.56 -1.74 5.89
C SER A 48 -3.97 -1.57 6.46
N PHE A 49 -4.94 -1.17 5.64
CA PHE A 49 -6.33 -1.02 6.10
C PHE A 49 -7.05 -2.37 6.29
N ASP A 50 -6.44 -3.47 5.87
CA ASP A 50 -6.95 -4.82 6.16
C ASP A 50 -6.66 -5.24 7.61
N ILE A 51 -5.80 -4.52 8.32
CA ILE A 51 -5.53 -4.75 9.73
C ILE A 51 -6.73 -4.25 10.54
N PRO A 52 -7.43 -5.12 11.29
CA PRO A 52 -8.67 -4.71 11.98
C PRO A 52 -8.48 -3.52 12.91
N GLU A 53 -7.36 -3.44 13.64
CA GLU A 53 -7.08 -2.35 14.57
C GLU A 53 -6.92 -1.02 13.85
N VAL A 54 -6.32 -1.01 12.66
CA VAL A 54 -6.17 0.17 11.81
C VAL A 54 -7.54 0.62 11.31
N TRP A 55 -8.32 -0.31 10.79
CA TRP A 55 -9.64 -0.02 10.23
C TRP A 55 -10.60 0.51 11.31
N ASN A 56 -10.60 -0.12 12.49
CA ASN A 56 -11.45 0.31 13.59
C ASN A 56 -11.08 1.68 14.11
N TYR A 57 -9.78 2.00 14.16
CA TYR A 57 -9.34 3.35 14.50
C TYR A 57 -9.82 4.37 13.46
N PHE A 58 -9.67 4.06 12.19
CA PHE A 58 -10.10 4.94 11.10
C PHE A 58 -11.60 5.22 11.14
N LEU A 59 -12.41 4.20 11.46
CA LEU A 59 -13.87 4.34 11.56
C LEU A 59 -14.34 4.98 12.86
N GLY A 60 -13.43 5.34 13.76
CA GLY A 60 -13.81 5.95 15.05
C GLY A 60 -14.31 4.96 16.09
N ARG A 61 -14.14 3.66 15.88
CA ARG A 61 -14.54 2.60 16.81
C ARG A 61 -13.48 2.32 17.87
N ARG A 62 -12.32 2.86 17.71
CA ARG A 62 -11.17 2.71 18.61
C ARG A 62 -10.60 4.10 18.86
N LYS A 63 -10.34 4.42 20.15
CA LYS A 63 -9.89 5.75 20.55
C LYS A 63 -8.47 6.06 20.11
N ASP A 64 -7.56 5.09 20.31
CA ASP A 64 -6.15 5.29 20.04
C ASP A 64 -5.72 4.48 18.81
N PRO A 65 -4.78 5.02 18.00
CA PRO A 65 -4.25 4.23 16.88
C PRO A 65 -3.43 3.05 17.42
N PRO A 66 -3.37 1.94 16.67
CA PRO A 66 -2.46 0.85 17.04
C PRO A 66 -1.01 1.32 16.96
N SER A 67 -0.12 0.69 17.73
CA SER A 67 1.28 1.08 17.75
C SER A 67 1.94 0.84 16.39
N GLU A 68 2.93 1.67 16.05
CA GLU A 68 3.66 1.52 14.79
C GLU A 68 4.34 0.15 14.66
N PRO A 69 5.02 -0.39 15.71
CA PRO A 69 5.61 -1.74 15.60
C PRO A 69 4.58 -2.83 15.31
N PHE A 70 3.39 -2.75 15.92
CA PHE A 70 2.32 -3.71 15.64
C PHE A 70 1.88 -3.62 14.19
N VAL A 71 1.61 -2.41 13.70
CA VAL A 71 1.17 -2.20 12.32
C VAL A 71 2.24 -2.68 11.34
N MET A 72 3.49 -2.33 11.59
CA MET A 72 4.59 -2.73 10.71
C MET A 72 4.74 -4.25 10.67
N GLY A 73 4.62 -4.92 11.81
CA GLY A 73 4.67 -6.39 11.85
C GLY A 73 3.57 -7.04 11.00
N GLU A 74 2.35 -6.51 11.09
CA GLU A 74 1.23 -7.01 10.30
C GLU A 74 1.41 -6.72 8.80
N CYS A 75 1.94 -5.55 8.45
CA CYS A 75 2.22 -5.21 7.06
C CYS A 75 3.30 -6.12 6.48
N VAL A 76 4.37 -6.37 7.22
CA VAL A 76 5.44 -7.29 6.79
C VAL A 76 4.86 -8.69 6.54
N ARG A 77 4.00 -9.17 7.43
CA ARG A 77 3.34 -10.47 7.25
C ARG A 77 2.56 -10.52 5.93
N MET A 78 1.80 -9.47 5.63
CA MET A 78 1.05 -9.40 4.38
C MET A 78 1.95 -9.34 3.15
N VAL A 79 3.06 -8.61 3.22
CA VAL A 79 4.05 -8.56 2.14
C VAL A 79 4.61 -9.96 1.88
N MET A 80 4.89 -10.72 2.93
CA MET A 80 5.39 -12.08 2.78
C MET A 80 4.36 -13.04 2.18
N GLU A 81 3.07 -12.80 2.39
CA GLU A 81 1.99 -13.57 1.78
C GLU A 81 1.72 -13.16 0.33
N ALA A 82 2.10 -11.95 -0.06
CA ALA A 82 1.81 -11.43 -1.39
C ALA A 82 2.73 -12.03 -2.45
N ASP A 83 2.26 -12.02 -3.70
CA ASP A 83 3.06 -12.39 -4.85
C ASP A 83 3.85 -11.20 -5.39
N MET A 84 3.31 -10.00 -5.18
CA MET A 84 3.90 -8.76 -5.69
C MET A 84 3.60 -7.62 -4.71
N ILE A 85 4.50 -6.66 -4.65
CA ILE A 85 4.25 -5.38 -3.99
C ILE A 85 4.24 -4.28 -5.05
N VAL A 86 3.26 -3.39 -4.97
CA VAL A 86 3.18 -2.19 -5.82
C VAL A 86 3.27 -0.97 -4.92
N LEU A 87 4.26 -0.13 -5.18
CA LEU A 87 4.55 1.06 -4.41
C LEU A 87 3.91 2.28 -5.06
N ASP A 88 3.22 3.08 -4.25
CA ASP A 88 2.62 4.33 -4.68
C ASP A 88 3.67 5.43 -4.80
N ASP A 89 3.33 6.53 -5.45
CA ASP A 89 4.16 7.73 -5.51
C ASP A 89 4.53 8.20 -4.11
N GLY A 90 5.77 8.67 -3.95
CA GLY A 90 6.25 9.16 -2.68
C GLY A 90 6.72 8.08 -1.71
N TRP A 91 6.76 6.82 -2.15
CA TRP A 91 7.19 5.72 -1.29
C TRP A 91 8.59 5.93 -0.71
N GLU A 92 9.48 6.64 -1.44
CA GLU A 92 10.85 6.89 -1.01
C GLU A 92 10.92 7.71 0.28
N CYS A 93 9.90 8.53 0.53
CA CYS A 93 9.82 9.37 1.73
C CYS A 93 9.15 8.67 2.91
N SER A 94 8.67 7.45 2.73
CA SER A 94 7.93 6.69 3.74
C SER A 94 8.80 5.57 4.30
N GLN A 95 9.04 5.61 5.62
CA GLN A 95 9.76 4.54 6.30
C GLN A 95 9.06 3.20 6.14
N GLY A 96 7.72 3.19 6.28
CA GLY A 96 6.94 1.97 6.14
C GLY A 96 7.07 1.34 4.76
N CYS A 97 6.88 2.15 3.71
CA CYS A 97 7.01 1.66 2.34
C CYS A 97 8.44 1.16 2.05
N THR A 98 9.44 1.84 2.58
CA THR A 98 10.85 1.44 2.40
C THR A 98 11.13 0.09 3.05
N VAL A 99 10.61 -0.15 4.26
CA VAL A 99 10.74 -1.44 4.96
C VAL A 99 10.03 -2.54 4.17
N GLU A 100 8.80 -2.27 3.74
CA GLU A 100 8.00 -3.24 2.98
C GLU A 100 8.69 -3.62 1.67
N ARG A 101 9.25 -2.64 0.97
CA ARG A 101 10.04 -2.87 -0.25
C ARG A 101 11.25 -3.76 0.04
N PHE A 102 11.98 -3.44 1.10
CA PHE A 102 13.17 -4.20 1.49
C PHE A 102 12.81 -5.67 1.77
N VAL A 103 11.75 -5.90 2.55
CA VAL A 103 11.29 -7.25 2.88
C VAL A 103 10.89 -8.00 1.60
N ALA A 104 10.14 -7.36 0.72
CA ALA A 104 9.72 -7.97 -0.55
C ALA A 104 10.92 -8.41 -1.37
N MET A 105 11.94 -7.56 -1.46
CA MET A 105 13.16 -7.88 -2.20
C MET A 105 13.92 -9.05 -1.57
N GLN A 106 14.02 -9.07 -0.25
CA GLN A 106 14.73 -10.15 0.46
C GLN A 106 14.06 -11.51 0.27
N TYR A 107 12.74 -11.54 0.11
CA TYR A 107 12.00 -12.78 -0.05
C TYR A 107 11.62 -13.08 -1.50
N GLY A 108 12.29 -12.41 -2.45
CA GLY A 108 12.15 -12.72 -3.87
C GLY A 108 10.80 -12.35 -4.47
N LYS A 109 10.07 -11.43 -3.86
CA LYS A 109 8.79 -10.96 -4.39
C LYS A 109 9.03 -9.97 -5.53
N GLN A 110 8.08 -9.90 -6.47
CA GLN A 110 8.11 -8.85 -7.48
C GLN A 110 7.86 -7.50 -6.84
N VAL A 111 8.67 -6.51 -7.20
CA VAL A 111 8.55 -5.13 -6.70
C VAL A 111 8.34 -4.21 -7.89
N LYS A 112 7.21 -3.52 -7.90
CA LYS A 112 6.84 -2.57 -8.96
C LYS A 112 6.39 -1.26 -8.33
N THR A 113 6.47 -0.18 -9.10
CA THR A 113 5.86 1.10 -8.74
C THR A 113 4.63 1.30 -9.60
N ILE A 114 3.64 2.04 -9.07
CA ILE A 114 2.44 2.34 -9.87
C ILE A 114 2.81 3.13 -11.13
N ASN A 115 3.82 3.97 -11.04
CA ASN A 115 4.29 4.74 -12.19
C ASN A 115 4.90 3.87 -13.28
N SER A 116 5.54 2.76 -12.93
CA SER A 116 6.10 1.84 -13.93
C SER A 116 5.00 1.19 -14.76
N PHE A 117 3.85 0.86 -14.15
CA PHE A 117 2.69 0.35 -14.89
C PHE A 117 2.12 1.40 -15.83
N LYS A 118 1.98 2.65 -15.36
CA LYS A 118 1.45 3.75 -16.18
C LYS A 118 2.36 4.07 -17.36
N LEU A 119 3.66 4.05 -17.13
CA LEU A 119 4.64 4.28 -18.19
C LEU A 119 4.59 3.19 -19.25
N ALA A 120 4.52 1.92 -18.83
CA ALA A 120 4.42 0.80 -19.76
C ALA A 120 3.16 0.90 -20.63
N GLU A 121 2.04 1.32 -20.05
CA GLU A 121 0.79 1.54 -20.78
C GLU A 121 0.94 2.66 -21.81
N GLN A 122 1.56 3.80 -21.42
CA GLN A 122 1.81 4.91 -22.34
C GLN A 122 2.67 4.48 -23.54
N LEU A 123 3.66 3.65 -23.31
CA LEU A 123 4.53 3.15 -24.38
C LEU A 123 3.77 2.22 -25.33
N LYS A 124 2.78 1.48 -24.85
CA LYS A 124 1.95 0.60 -25.70
C LYS A 124 1.02 1.36 -26.62
N THR A 125 0.62 2.58 -26.23
CA THR A 125 -0.33 3.38 -27.02
C THR A 125 0.34 4.24 -28.09
N LYS A 126 1.64 4.22 -28.15
CA LYS A 126 2.42 4.89 -29.21
C LYS A 126 2.77 3.86 -30.32
#